data_f5fdf24ac3833d4cdf515143ade7d2ba
#
_entry.id   f5fdf24ac3833d4cdf515143ade7d2ba
#
_cell.length_a   1.000
_cell.length_b   1.000
_cell.length_c   1.000
_cell.angle_alpha   90.00
_cell.angle_beta   90.00
_cell.angle_gamma   90.00
#
_symmetry.space_group_name_H-M   'P 1'
#
loop_
_entity.id
_entity.type
_entity.pdbx_description
1 polymer ?
#
loop_
_entity_poly.entity_id
_entity_poly.type
_entity_poly.pdbx_seq_one_letter_code
_entity_poly.pdbx_strand_id
1 'polypeptide(L)'
;MSIKVGYLPLYIKLYDDATPARRPILEKYTHMLQDMIRSFDIEVVASPTCRIKPEFEAAIELFHKENVDAIVTQHLAYSPSLESIDALEKAGVPLIVLDTTPDYALLDMAGYQSGISPNHGIHGVQDMCNLLKRRGIEYYLCVGHAMHSDVIAQVAGMCRAAAAAKAYKTARVGSVGGSFTGMGDFLVSDEDYKAKIGAEVSYMDTEAVKKYLPKVTDEEIEREIALDKANFEVELTDEAAYREAVRSGLAVRKWADDNRLTALTVNFLTLDICGLPKMPFTECSKTMVRGLGYAGEGDVLTAGLV
;
A
#
# COMPACT_ATOMS: atom_id res chain seq x y z
N MET A 1 -1.66 8.56 3.10
CA MET A 1 -2.55 7.37 3.25
C MET A 1 -2.18 6.68 4.54
N SER A 2 -3.11 6.38 5.46
CA SER A 2 -2.81 5.60 6.67
C SER A 2 -2.79 4.12 6.29
N ILE A 3 -1.71 3.43 6.64
CA ILE A 3 -1.57 1.98 6.43
C ILE A 3 -2.23 1.27 7.61
N LYS A 4 -3.16 0.36 7.34
CA LYS A 4 -3.92 -0.36 8.37
C LYS A 4 -3.73 -1.87 8.20
N VAL A 5 -3.28 -2.56 9.23
CA VAL A 5 -3.04 -4.01 9.17
C VAL A 5 -3.79 -4.76 10.25
N GLY A 6 -4.31 -5.93 9.90
CA GLY A 6 -4.83 -6.91 10.85
C GLY A 6 -3.67 -7.61 11.56
N TYR A 7 -3.74 -7.76 12.86
CA TYR A 7 -2.77 -8.54 13.61
C TYR A 7 -3.47 -9.75 14.23
N LEU A 8 -3.06 -10.95 13.80
CA LEU A 8 -3.69 -12.22 14.15
C LEU A 8 -2.74 -13.05 15.04
N PRO A 9 -2.94 -13.05 16.36
CA PRO A 9 -2.19 -13.90 17.26
C PRO A 9 -2.79 -15.30 17.31
N LEU A 10 -1.96 -16.32 17.08
CA LEU A 10 -2.36 -17.74 17.05
C LEU A 10 -1.85 -18.49 18.28
N TYR A 11 -2.69 -19.37 18.81
CA TYR A 11 -2.41 -20.17 19.99
C TYR A 11 -3.15 -21.50 19.94
N ILE A 12 -2.81 -22.46 20.79
CA ILE A 12 -3.50 -23.75 20.91
C ILE A 12 -4.36 -23.79 22.17
N LYS A 13 -5.63 -24.16 22.01
CA LYS A 13 -6.58 -24.29 23.13
C LYS A 13 -6.09 -25.27 24.22
N LEU A 14 -5.41 -26.36 23.82
CA LEU A 14 -4.89 -27.34 24.77
C LEU A 14 -4.00 -26.73 25.87
N TYR A 15 -3.25 -25.65 25.55
CA TYR A 15 -2.37 -25.02 26.53
C TYR A 15 -3.12 -24.16 27.52
N ASP A 16 -4.28 -23.60 27.15
CA ASP A 16 -5.17 -22.95 28.12
C ASP A 16 -5.71 -23.94 29.16
N ASP A 17 -6.01 -25.16 28.71
CA ASP A 17 -6.53 -26.22 29.60
C ASP A 17 -5.41 -26.79 30.51
N ALA A 18 -4.18 -26.95 29.98
CA ALA A 18 -3.06 -27.55 30.69
C ALA A 18 -2.25 -26.55 31.53
N THR A 19 -2.08 -25.32 31.06
CA THR A 19 -1.22 -24.28 31.65
C THR A 19 -1.82 -22.88 31.48
N PRO A 20 -2.97 -22.56 32.10
CA PRO A 20 -3.74 -21.32 31.83
C PRO A 20 -2.97 -20.03 32.12
N ALA A 21 -2.01 -20.07 33.03
CA ALA A 21 -1.16 -18.90 33.36
C ALA A 21 -0.18 -18.48 32.25
N ARG A 22 0.04 -19.34 31.24
CA ARG A 22 1.04 -19.10 30.19
C ARG A 22 0.61 -18.05 29.17
N ARG A 23 -0.62 -18.15 28.65
CA ARG A 23 -1.12 -17.25 27.61
C ARG A 23 -1.01 -15.76 27.99
N PRO A 24 -1.42 -15.30 29.18
CA PRO A 24 -1.26 -13.90 29.57
C PRO A 24 0.19 -13.40 29.55
N ILE A 25 1.17 -14.26 29.77
CA ILE A 25 2.59 -13.92 29.70
C ILE A 25 3.01 -13.71 28.24
N LEU A 26 2.61 -14.61 27.33
CA LEU A 26 2.92 -14.52 25.90
C LEU A 26 2.17 -13.36 25.22
N GLU A 27 0.95 -13.03 25.67
CA GLU A 27 0.22 -11.87 25.18
C GLU A 27 0.93 -10.54 25.46
N LYS A 28 1.72 -10.42 26.54
CA LYS A 28 2.57 -9.24 26.76
C LYS A 28 3.63 -9.09 25.67
N TYR A 29 4.23 -10.20 25.25
CA TYR A 29 5.17 -10.18 24.13
C TYR A 29 4.46 -9.80 22.81
N THR A 30 3.27 -10.31 22.58
CA THR A 30 2.43 -9.94 21.44
C THR A 30 2.12 -8.44 21.41
N HIS A 31 1.75 -7.85 22.53
CA HIS A 31 1.51 -6.40 22.62
C HIS A 31 2.78 -5.59 22.32
N MET A 32 3.93 -6.02 22.80
CA MET A 32 5.23 -5.39 22.47
C MET A 32 5.48 -5.43 20.95
N LEU A 33 5.26 -6.56 20.29
CA LEU A 33 5.42 -6.67 18.84
C LEU A 33 4.47 -5.74 18.07
N GLN A 34 3.21 -5.63 18.52
CA GLN A 34 2.24 -4.70 17.94
C GLN A 34 2.71 -3.24 18.09
N ASP A 35 3.24 -2.85 19.25
CA ASP A 35 3.75 -1.51 19.48
C ASP A 35 5.00 -1.22 18.62
N MET A 36 5.87 -2.21 18.42
CA MET A 36 6.99 -2.08 17.50
C MET A 36 6.52 -1.87 16.05
N ILE A 37 5.47 -2.55 15.58
CA ILE A 37 4.90 -2.32 14.25
C ILE A 37 4.27 -0.93 14.16
N ARG A 38 3.55 -0.48 15.19
CA ARG A 38 2.96 0.87 15.26
C ARG A 38 4.01 1.97 15.17
N SER A 39 5.23 1.74 15.67
CA SER A 39 6.32 2.72 15.58
C SER A 39 6.78 3.05 14.16
N PHE A 40 6.32 2.30 13.16
CA PHE A 40 6.53 2.53 11.73
C PHE A 40 5.38 3.29 11.04
N ASP A 41 4.54 3.99 11.80
CA ASP A 41 3.34 4.70 11.31
C ASP A 41 2.29 3.77 10.68
N ILE A 42 2.16 2.56 11.24
CA ILE A 42 1.19 1.54 10.80
C ILE A 42 0.11 1.40 11.89
N GLU A 43 -1.16 1.58 11.48
CA GLU A 43 -2.30 1.29 12.34
C GLU A 43 -2.48 -0.23 12.47
N VAL A 44 -2.51 -0.75 13.70
CA VAL A 44 -2.65 -2.17 13.99
C VAL A 44 -4.02 -2.44 14.58
N VAL A 45 -4.84 -3.17 13.83
CA VAL A 45 -6.12 -3.74 14.26
C VAL A 45 -5.85 -5.15 14.76
N ALA A 46 -5.78 -5.33 16.07
CA ALA A 46 -5.51 -6.63 16.66
C ALA A 46 -6.80 -7.41 16.94
N SER A 47 -6.85 -8.68 16.53
CA SER A 47 -7.87 -9.60 17.05
C SER A 47 -7.51 -10.09 18.45
N PRO A 48 -8.47 -10.65 19.23
CA PRO A 48 -8.13 -11.50 20.35
C PRO A 48 -7.25 -12.67 19.90
N THR A 49 -6.54 -13.30 20.85
CA THR A 49 -5.76 -14.51 20.57
C THR A 49 -6.68 -15.64 20.11
N CYS A 50 -6.47 -16.16 18.89
CA CYS A 50 -7.31 -17.17 18.25
C CYS A 50 -6.76 -18.58 18.47
N ARG A 51 -7.63 -19.53 18.79
CA ARG A 51 -7.31 -20.90 19.20
C ARG A 51 -8.08 -21.97 18.45
N ILE A 52 -9.30 -21.64 18.00
CA ILE A 52 -10.25 -22.55 17.35
C ILE A 52 -10.90 -21.86 16.15
N LYS A 53 -11.41 -22.62 15.19
CA LYS A 53 -12.01 -22.12 13.94
C LYS A 53 -12.92 -20.89 14.09
N PRO A 54 -13.95 -20.87 14.97
CA PRO A 54 -14.83 -19.72 15.07
C PRO A 54 -14.13 -18.41 15.46
N GLU A 55 -13.05 -18.49 16.25
CA GLU A 55 -12.26 -17.32 16.65
C GLU A 55 -11.46 -16.76 15.46
N PHE A 56 -10.91 -17.63 14.60
CA PHE A 56 -10.25 -17.23 13.37
C PHE A 56 -11.22 -16.64 12.36
N GLU A 57 -12.42 -17.22 12.21
CA GLU A 57 -13.46 -16.68 11.34
C GLU A 57 -13.88 -15.27 11.80
N ALA A 58 -14.13 -15.08 13.10
CA ALA A 58 -14.45 -13.75 13.65
C ALA A 58 -13.32 -12.73 13.49
N ALA A 59 -12.06 -13.16 13.57
CA ALA A 59 -10.92 -12.29 13.34
C ALA A 59 -10.85 -11.83 11.87
N ILE A 60 -11.07 -12.71 10.89
CA ILE A 60 -11.12 -12.34 9.48
C ILE A 60 -12.30 -11.40 9.17
N GLU A 61 -13.47 -11.63 9.77
CA GLU A 61 -14.62 -10.71 9.66
C GLU A 61 -14.30 -9.31 10.20
N LEU A 62 -13.63 -9.24 11.36
CA LEU A 62 -13.14 -7.98 11.91
C LEU A 62 -12.20 -7.27 10.92
N PHE A 63 -11.23 -7.97 10.34
CA PHE A 63 -10.27 -7.39 9.42
C PHE A 63 -10.93 -6.92 8.11
N HIS A 64 -11.92 -7.63 7.60
CA HIS A 64 -12.73 -7.17 6.46
C HIS A 64 -13.51 -5.89 6.79
N LYS A 65 -14.17 -5.86 7.96
CA LYS A 65 -14.92 -4.67 8.42
C LYS A 65 -14.02 -3.44 8.55
N GLU A 66 -12.82 -3.63 9.08
CA GLU A 66 -11.83 -2.57 9.26
C GLU A 66 -11.08 -2.23 7.96
N ASN A 67 -11.32 -2.97 6.86
CA ASN A 67 -10.71 -2.77 5.54
C ASN A 67 -9.18 -2.73 5.59
N VAL A 68 -8.56 -3.68 6.30
CA VAL A 68 -7.10 -3.76 6.44
C VAL A 68 -6.39 -3.99 5.11
N ASP A 69 -5.13 -3.60 5.02
CA ASP A 69 -4.32 -3.73 3.81
C ASP A 69 -3.56 -5.06 3.73
N ALA A 70 -3.27 -5.65 4.89
CA ALA A 70 -2.63 -6.96 5.03
C ALA A 70 -3.00 -7.57 6.38
N ILE A 71 -2.71 -8.86 6.58
CA ILE A 71 -2.79 -9.54 7.88
C ILE A 71 -1.40 -10.03 8.27
N VAL A 72 -0.94 -9.58 9.44
CA VAL A 72 0.28 -10.09 10.10
C VAL A 72 -0.14 -11.20 11.06
N THR A 73 0.37 -12.41 10.84
CA THR A 73 0.15 -13.55 11.73
C THR A 73 1.33 -13.74 12.68
N GLN A 74 1.08 -14.05 13.95
CA GLN A 74 2.12 -14.32 14.93
C GLN A 74 1.69 -15.50 15.80
N HIS A 75 2.52 -16.54 15.87
CA HIS A 75 2.31 -17.67 16.76
C HIS A 75 2.86 -17.35 18.17
N LEU A 76 1.95 -17.29 19.17
CA LEU A 76 2.34 -17.15 20.57
C LEU A 76 2.98 -18.45 21.08
N ALA A 77 2.45 -19.58 20.59
CA ALA A 77 2.94 -20.92 20.78
C ALA A 77 2.50 -21.77 19.59
N TYR A 78 2.57 -23.10 19.66
CA TYR A 78 1.98 -23.95 18.62
C TYR A 78 0.50 -23.61 18.41
N SER A 79 0.07 -23.66 17.17
CA SER A 79 -1.33 -23.57 16.78
C SER A 79 -1.61 -24.52 15.63
N PRO A 80 -2.57 -25.46 15.74
CA PRO A 80 -2.84 -26.41 14.66
C PRO A 80 -3.36 -25.69 13.41
N SER A 81 -2.73 -25.90 12.27
CA SER A 81 -3.04 -25.19 11.03
C SER A 81 -4.48 -25.40 10.53
N LEU A 82 -5.09 -26.54 10.82
CA LEU A 82 -6.47 -26.83 10.45
C LEU A 82 -7.51 -25.94 11.17
N GLU A 83 -7.14 -25.31 12.29
CA GLU A 83 -8.01 -24.36 12.96
C GLU A 83 -8.09 -23.01 12.23
N SER A 84 -7.02 -22.59 11.57
CA SER A 84 -6.89 -21.25 10.96
C SER A 84 -7.06 -21.23 9.44
N ILE A 85 -6.72 -22.31 8.74
CA ILE A 85 -6.53 -22.30 7.29
C ILE A 85 -7.77 -21.87 6.50
N ASP A 86 -8.97 -22.36 6.88
CA ASP A 86 -10.20 -22.06 6.16
C ASP A 86 -10.60 -20.56 6.29
N ALA A 87 -10.21 -19.93 7.39
CA ALA A 87 -10.38 -18.50 7.61
C ALA A 87 -9.32 -17.69 6.83
N LEU A 88 -8.05 -18.13 6.88
CA LEU A 88 -6.95 -17.47 6.15
C LEU A 88 -7.14 -17.53 4.62
N GLU A 89 -7.73 -18.62 4.09
CA GLU A 89 -8.09 -18.73 2.66
C GLU A 89 -9.06 -17.63 2.21
N LYS A 90 -9.90 -17.16 3.13
CA LYS A 90 -10.89 -16.09 2.90
C LYS A 90 -10.38 -14.70 3.24
N ALA A 91 -9.09 -14.55 3.59
CA ALA A 91 -8.54 -13.28 4.02
C ALA A 91 -8.69 -12.14 2.99
N GLY A 92 -8.55 -12.46 1.69
CA GLY A 92 -8.70 -11.49 0.59
C GLY A 92 -7.63 -10.39 0.53
N VAL A 93 -6.67 -10.43 1.45
CA VAL A 93 -5.52 -9.51 1.54
C VAL A 93 -4.22 -10.31 1.74
N PRO A 94 -3.04 -9.73 1.44
CA PRO A 94 -1.76 -10.41 1.66
C PRO A 94 -1.57 -10.89 3.10
N LEU A 95 -1.03 -12.11 3.25
CA LEU A 95 -0.65 -12.68 4.53
C LEU A 95 0.84 -12.47 4.77
N ILE A 96 1.21 -11.89 5.90
CA ILE A 96 2.58 -11.67 6.35
C ILE A 96 2.78 -12.52 7.61
N VAL A 97 3.58 -13.56 7.49
CA VAL A 97 3.87 -14.48 8.61
C VAL A 97 5.08 -13.96 9.36
N LEU A 98 4.87 -13.48 10.58
CA LEU A 98 5.94 -13.08 11.50
C LEU A 98 6.36 -14.30 12.31
N ASP A 99 7.53 -14.85 12.00
CA ASP A 99 8.17 -15.94 12.76
C ASP A 99 9.24 -15.36 13.67
N THR A 100 8.89 -15.21 14.94
CA THR A 100 9.75 -14.66 15.99
C THR A 100 9.49 -15.34 17.32
N THR A 101 10.46 -15.31 18.21
CA THR A 101 10.41 -15.95 19.52
C THR A 101 10.66 -14.92 20.62
N PRO A 102 10.11 -15.13 21.84
CA PRO A 102 10.46 -14.30 23.01
C PRO A 102 11.94 -14.34 23.38
N ASP A 103 12.57 -15.53 23.30
CA ASP A 103 13.96 -15.72 23.67
C ASP A 103 14.85 -15.73 22.45
N TYR A 104 15.96 -15.00 22.50
CA TYR A 104 16.96 -14.95 21.43
C TYR A 104 17.78 -16.23 21.34
N ALA A 105 18.12 -16.81 22.47
CA ALA A 105 18.94 -18.01 22.53
C ALA A 105 18.37 -19.01 23.55
N LEU A 106 18.32 -20.27 23.15
CA LEU A 106 17.90 -21.39 23.98
C LEU A 106 19.09 -21.93 24.80
N LEU A 107 19.78 -21.05 25.55
CA LEU A 107 21.05 -21.37 26.17
C LEU A 107 20.94 -22.23 27.45
N ASP A 108 19.75 -22.25 28.09
CA ASP A 108 19.52 -23.01 29.31
C ASP A 108 18.20 -23.76 29.27
N MET A 109 18.23 -24.98 28.71
CA MET A 109 17.07 -25.87 28.72
C MET A 109 16.80 -26.46 30.13
N ALA A 110 17.69 -26.34 31.08
CA ALA A 110 17.54 -26.89 32.44
C ALA A 110 16.53 -26.12 33.27
N GLY A 111 16.26 -24.84 32.97
CA GLY A 111 15.25 -24.01 33.63
C GLY A 111 13.81 -24.25 33.14
N TYR A 112 13.60 -24.95 32.02
CA TYR A 112 12.26 -25.24 31.48
C TYR A 112 11.58 -26.45 32.15
N GLN A 113 11.16 -26.29 33.38
CA GLN A 113 10.49 -27.38 34.14
C GLN A 113 9.12 -27.79 33.57
N SER A 114 8.56 -27.09 32.57
CA SER A 114 7.21 -27.36 32.06
C SER A 114 7.17 -28.13 30.73
N GLY A 115 8.29 -28.57 30.16
CA GLY A 115 8.35 -29.35 28.91
C GLY A 115 7.90 -28.65 27.63
N ILE A 116 7.28 -27.45 27.72
CA ILE A 116 6.80 -26.66 26.59
C ILE A 116 7.51 -25.31 26.60
N SER A 117 8.42 -25.12 25.65
CA SER A 117 9.17 -23.88 25.46
C SER A 117 8.23 -22.71 25.14
N PRO A 118 8.43 -21.49 25.70
CA PRO A 118 7.76 -20.29 25.26
C PRO A 118 8.02 -19.97 23.78
N ASN A 119 9.06 -20.58 23.19
CA ASN A 119 9.46 -20.40 21.80
C ASN A 119 8.82 -21.43 20.84
N HIS A 120 7.80 -22.18 21.29
CA HIS A 120 7.17 -23.24 20.49
C HIS A 120 6.34 -22.72 19.30
N GLY A 121 6.18 -21.41 19.14
CA GLY A 121 5.50 -20.79 18.01
C GLY A 121 6.08 -21.17 16.64
N ILE A 122 7.39 -21.33 16.54
CA ILE A 122 8.10 -21.73 15.31
C ILE A 122 7.55 -23.02 14.68
N HIS A 123 7.15 -24.00 15.48
CA HIS A 123 6.56 -25.25 14.96
C HIS A 123 5.17 -25.03 14.39
N GLY A 124 4.37 -24.11 14.98
CA GLY A 124 3.09 -23.70 14.44
C GLY A 124 3.24 -22.93 13.11
N VAL A 125 4.27 -22.09 12.99
CA VAL A 125 4.61 -21.42 11.73
C VAL A 125 4.90 -22.44 10.63
N GLN A 126 5.73 -23.46 10.92
CA GLN A 126 6.07 -24.51 9.96
C GLN A 126 4.83 -25.29 9.49
N ASP A 127 3.94 -25.66 10.42
CA ASP A 127 2.68 -26.36 10.10
C ASP A 127 1.78 -25.48 9.24
N MET A 128 1.52 -24.24 9.64
CA MET A 128 0.69 -23.31 8.90
C MET A 128 1.24 -23.00 7.50
N CYS A 129 2.54 -22.67 7.39
CA CYS A 129 3.17 -22.37 6.10
C CYS A 129 3.15 -23.57 5.14
N ASN A 130 3.34 -24.80 5.65
CA ASN A 130 3.20 -26.01 4.84
C ASN A 130 1.79 -26.14 4.28
N LEU A 131 0.76 -25.93 5.10
CA LEU A 131 -0.63 -26.05 4.66
C LEU A 131 -1.06 -24.91 3.72
N LEU A 132 -0.63 -23.67 3.97
CA LEU A 132 -0.83 -22.54 3.06
C LEU A 132 -0.25 -22.88 1.66
N LYS A 133 1.00 -23.34 1.62
CA LYS A 133 1.67 -23.76 0.38
C LYS A 133 0.91 -24.86 -0.37
N ARG A 134 0.44 -25.87 0.34
CA ARG A 134 -0.32 -26.99 -0.25
C ARG A 134 -1.68 -26.57 -0.78
N ARG A 135 -2.29 -25.51 -0.22
CA ARG A 135 -3.56 -24.93 -0.71
C ARG A 135 -3.37 -23.86 -1.78
N GLY A 136 -2.11 -23.54 -2.16
CA GLY A 136 -1.81 -22.51 -3.15
C GLY A 136 -2.07 -21.09 -2.64
N ILE A 137 -2.12 -20.89 -1.32
CA ILE A 137 -2.28 -19.59 -0.68
C ILE A 137 -0.90 -18.96 -0.55
N GLU A 138 -0.74 -17.78 -1.17
CA GLU A 138 0.51 -17.02 -1.08
C GLU A 138 0.65 -16.32 0.28
N TYR A 139 1.89 -16.27 0.78
CA TYR A 139 2.24 -15.56 2.00
C TYR A 139 3.67 -15.04 1.93
N TYR A 140 3.96 -14.02 2.73
CA TYR A 140 5.31 -13.49 2.92
C TYR A 140 5.82 -13.90 4.29
N LEU A 141 7.01 -14.48 4.36
CA LEU A 141 7.61 -14.97 5.60
C LEU A 141 8.71 -14.01 6.06
N CYS A 142 8.53 -13.43 7.25
CA CYS A 142 9.52 -12.61 7.93
C CYS A 142 10.03 -13.37 9.16
N VAL A 143 11.31 -13.78 9.15
CA VAL A 143 11.92 -14.62 10.19
C VAL A 143 13.04 -13.86 10.89
N GLY A 144 12.98 -13.82 12.22
CA GLY A 144 14.04 -13.22 13.02
C GLY A 144 13.58 -12.88 14.42
N HIS A 145 14.52 -12.57 15.30
CA HIS A 145 14.22 -12.14 16.66
C HIS A 145 13.94 -10.63 16.68
N ALA A 146 12.79 -10.23 17.25
CA ALA A 146 12.31 -8.87 17.21
C ALA A 146 13.31 -7.81 17.71
N MET A 147 14.13 -8.15 18.73
CA MET A 147 15.09 -7.22 19.34
C MET A 147 16.53 -7.38 18.79
N HIS A 148 16.82 -8.42 18.01
CA HIS A 148 18.18 -8.74 17.56
C HIS A 148 18.30 -8.91 16.04
N SER A 149 17.26 -8.54 15.30
CA SER A 149 17.25 -8.51 13.84
C SER A 149 16.37 -7.36 13.32
N ASP A 150 16.31 -7.20 12.02
CA ASP A 150 15.47 -6.23 11.32
C ASP A 150 14.07 -6.76 10.97
N VAL A 151 13.63 -7.88 11.56
CA VAL A 151 12.40 -8.57 11.20
C VAL A 151 11.16 -7.68 11.26
N ILE A 152 11.08 -6.77 12.26
CA ILE A 152 9.94 -5.83 12.38
C ILE A 152 9.96 -4.79 11.25
N ALA A 153 11.15 -4.33 10.84
CA ALA A 153 11.29 -3.45 9.68
C ALA A 153 10.90 -4.17 8.37
N GLN A 154 11.22 -5.47 8.24
CA GLN A 154 10.78 -6.30 7.11
C GLN A 154 9.25 -6.42 7.09
N VAL A 155 8.61 -6.73 8.23
CA VAL A 155 7.14 -6.74 8.35
C VAL A 155 6.55 -5.39 7.95
N ALA A 156 7.08 -4.29 8.45
CA ALA A 156 6.62 -2.94 8.10
C ALA A 156 6.79 -2.65 6.60
N GLY A 157 7.88 -3.09 5.98
CA GLY A 157 8.10 -3.02 4.54
C GLY A 157 7.02 -3.77 3.74
N MET A 158 6.70 -5.00 4.15
CA MET A 158 5.65 -5.80 3.51
C MET A 158 4.26 -5.17 3.70
N CYS A 159 3.96 -4.61 4.87
CA CYS A 159 2.71 -3.88 5.11
C CYS A 159 2.56 -2.66 4.16
N ARG A 160 3.65 -1.89 3.97
CA ARG A 160 3.68 -0.77 3.00
C ARG A 160 3.46 -1.26 1.57
N ALA A 161 4.13 -2.33 1.17
CA ALA A 161 3.97 -2.92 -0.16
C ALA A 161 2.53 -3.40 -0.41
N ALA A 162 1.89 -4.03 0.58
CA ALA A 162 0.50 -4.45 0.50
C ALA A 162 -0.46 -3.26 0.35
N ALA A 163 -0.28 -2.21 1.14
CA ALA A 163 -1.08 -0.98 1.05
C ALA A 163 -0.88 -0.27 -0.31
N ALA A 164 0.36 -0.18 -0.80
CA ALA A 164 0.67 0.37 -2.11
C ALA A 164 0.02 -0.44 -3.24
N ALA A 165 0.11 -1.78 -3.20
CA ALA A 165 -0.53 -2.65 -4.19
C ALA A 165 -2.06 -2.51 -4.19
N LYS A 166 -2.69 -2.38 -2.99
CA LYS A 166 -4.12 -2.13 -2.86
C LYS A 166 -4.52 -0.78 -3.46
N ALA A 167 -3.74 0.28 -3.18
CA ALA A 167 -3.96 1.61 -3.75
C ALA A 167 -3.81 1.60 -5.28
N TYR A 168 -2.77 0.94 -5.79
CA TYR A 168 -2.50 0.86 -7.23
C TYR A 168 -3.63 0.15 -7.99
N LYS A 169 -4.24 -0.88 -7.43
CA LYS A 169 -5.41 -1.56 -8.03
C LYS A 169 -6.61 -0.64 -8.28
N THR A 170 -6.70 0.47 -7.59
CA THR A 170 -7.78 1.46 -7.72
C THR A 170 -7.31 2.79 -8.30
N ALA A 171 -6.06 2.85 -8.78
CA ALA A 171 -5.49 4.06 -9.36
C ALA A 171 -6.23 4.46 -10.64
N ARG A 172 -6.35 5.77 -10.83
CA ARG A 172 -6.91 6.40 -12.02
C ARG A 172 -5.86 7.34 -12.59
N VAL A 173 -5.22 6.90 -13.67
CA VAL A 173 -4.11 7.62 -14.30
C VAL A 173 -4.65 8.51 -15.43
N GLY A 174 -4.40 9.80 -15.34
CA GLY A 174 -4.71 10.74 -16.42
C GLY A 174 -3.61 10.74 -17.47
N SER A 175 -3.94 10.57 -18.74
CA SER A 175 -3.02 10.68 -19.87
C SER A 175 -3.39 11.87 -20.74
N VAL A 176 -2.50 12.84 -20.86
CA VAL A 176 -2.64 14.01 -21.73
C VAL A 176 -1.75 13.81 -22.95
N GLY A 177 -2.36 13.67 -24.13
CA GLY A 177 -1.66 13.49 -25.39
C GLY A 177 -1.24 12.04 -25.72
N GLY A 178 -1.54 11.06 -24.86
CA GLY A 178 -1.20 9.65 -25.07
C GLY A 178 0.28 9.33 -24.91
N SER A 179 0.71 8.11 -25.24
CA SER A 179 2.10 7.66 -25.12
C SER A 179 2.96 8.14 -26.29
N PHE A 180 4.26 8.27 -26.09
CA PHE A 180 5.20 8.55 -27.16
C PHE A 180 5.25 7.43 -28.18
N THR A 181 5.23 7.80 -29.45
CA THR A 181 5.37 6.84 -30.55
C THR A 181 6.78 6.24 -30.55
N GLY A 182 6.85 4.91 -30.58
CA GLY A 182 8.13 4.18 -30.66
C GLY A 182 8.75 3.81 -29.30
N MET A 183 8.20 4.29 -28.19
CA MET A 183 8.63 3.89 -26.83
C MET A 183 7.85 2.63 -26.41
N GLY A 184 8.55 1.49 -26.33
CA GLY A 184 7.92 0.20 -26.09
C GLY A 184 7.91 -0.26 -24.64
N ASP A 185 8.73 0.37 -23.78
CA ASP A 185 8.91 0.01 -22.38
C ASP A 185 7.70 0.35 -21.48
N PHE A 186 6.97 1.39 -21.83
CA PHE A 186 5.73 1.79 -21.12
C PHE A 186 4.46 1.75 -22.00
N LEU A 187 4.56 1.26 -23.23
CA LEU A 187 3.39 1.09 -24.09
C LEU A 187 2.60 -0.14 -23.65
N VAL A 188 1.45 0.09 -23.04
CA VAL A 188 0.53 -0.95 -22.55
C VAL A 188 -0.88 -0.63 -23.02
N SER A 189 -1.67 -1.66 -23.38
CA SER A 189 -3.10 -1.46 -23.64
C SER A 189 -3.87 -1.20 -22.35
N ASP A 190 -4.95 -0.42 -22.42
CA ASP A 190 -5.82 -0.15 -21.27
C ASP A 190 -6.40 -1.45 -20.70
N GLU A 191 -6.69 -2.43 -21.58
CA GLU A 191 -7.20 -3.75 -21.22
C GLU A 191 -6.17 -4.53 -20.38
N ASP A 192 -4.91 -4.58 -20.84
CA ASP A 192 -3.82 -5.25 -20.11
C ASP A 192 -3.52 -4.54 -18.77
N TYR A 193 -3.50 -3.20 -18.77
CA TYR A 193 -3.24 -2.42 -17.58
C TYR A 193 -4.31 -2.69 -16.51
N LYS A 194 -5.58 -2.65 -16.93
CA LYS A 194 -6.71 -2.98 -16.05
C LYS A 194 -6.69 -4.44 -15.61
N ALA A 195 -6.45 -5.38 -16.51
CA ALA A 195 -6.48 -6.81 -16.20
C ALA A 195 -5.36 -7.25 -15.27
N LYS A 196 -4.14 -6.70 -15.44
CA LYS A 196 -2.95 -7.12 -14.67
C LYS A 196 -2.73 -6.32 -13.40
N ILE A 197 -3.06 -5.02 -13.42
CA ILE A 197 -2.83 -4.10 -12.29
C ILE A 197 -4.14 -3.77 -11.57
N GLY A 198 -5.25 -3.58 -12.31
CA GLY A 198 -6.54 -3.11 -11.80
C GLY A 198 -6.78 -1.62 -12.02
N ALA A 199 -5.73 -0.84 -12.33
CA ALA A 199 -5.79 0.60 -12.56
C ALA A 199 -6.50 0.96 -13.88
N GLU A 200 -7.00 2.19 -13.98
CA GLU A 200 -7.70 2.71 -15.16
C GLU A 200 -6.99 3.93 -15.73
N VAL A 201 -7.01 4.06 -17.06
CA VAL A 201 -6.50 5.26 -17.75
C VAL A 201 -7.67 6.15 -18.18
N SER A 202 -7.53 7.45 -17.96
CA SER A 202 -8.45 8.49 -18.45
C SER A 202 -7.69 9.43 -19.37
N TYR A 203 -8.22 9.70 -20.56
CA TYR A 203 -7.55 10.54 -21.55
C TYR A 203 -8.10 11.96 -21.55
N MET A 204 -7.21 12.94 -21.55
CA MET A 204 -7.55 14.34 -21.82
C MET A 204 -7.42 14.57 -23.34
N ASP A 205 -8.48 14.30 -24.06
CA ASP A 205 -8.61 14.50 -25.50
C ASP A 205 -9.06 15.94 -25.84
N THR A 206 -9.23 16.22 -27.11
CA THR A 206 -9.68 17.53 -27.62
C THR A 206 -11.01 17.97 -27.02
N GLU A 207 -11.94 17.05 -26.77
CA GLU A 207 -13.25 17.38 -26.17
C GLU A 207 -13.10 17.73 -24.68
N ALA A 208 -12.24 17.03 -23.95
CA ALA A 208 -11.89 17.38 -22.57
C ALA A 208 -11.23 18.76 -22.51
N VAL A 209 -10.26 19.05 -23.41
CA VAL A 209 -9.62 20.38 -23.45
C VAL A 209 -10.65 21.47 -23.73
N LYS A 210 -11.54 21.31 -24.73
CA LYS A 210 -12.63 22.25 -25.02
C LYS A 210 -13.56 22.47 -23.81
N LYS A 211 -13.73 21.47 -22.96
CA LYS A 211 -14.58 21.55 -21.77
C LYS A 211 -13.87 22.28 -20.62
N TYR A 212 -12.57 22.06 -20.40
CA TYR A 212 -11.87 22.53 -19.21
C TYR A 212 -11.07 23.82 -19.42
N LEU A 213 -10.45 24.01 -20.59
CA LEU A 213 -9.65 25.19 -20.86
C LEU A 213 -10.44 26.51 -20.76
N PRO A 214 -11.69 26.62 -21.28
CA PRO A 214 -12.51 27.84 -21.13
C PRO A 214 -12.97 28.10 -19.70
N LYS A 215 -12.91 27.12 -18.79
CA LYS A 215 -13.28 27.29 -17.39
C LYS A 215 -12.18 27.97 -16.56
N VAL A 216 -10.99 28.16 -17.12
CA VAL A 216 -9.89 28.84 -16.45
C VAL A 216 -10.04 30.32 -16.65
N THR A 217 -10.23 31.06 -15.57
CA THR A 217 -10.41 32.51 -15.60
C THR A 217 -9.06 33.23 -15.51
N ASP A 218 -9.02 34.48 -16.00
CA ASP A 218 -7.82 35.31 -15.88
C ASP A 218 -7.45 35.59 -14.43
N GLU A 219 -8.43 35.70 -13.53
CA GLU A 219 -8.21 35.87 -12.10
C GLU A 219 -7.51 34.64 -11.47
N GLU A 220 -7.90 33.43 -11.89
CA GLU A 220 -7.23 32.19 -11.45
C GLU A 220 -5.79 32.13 -11.93
N ILE A 221 -5.53 32.56 -13.17
CA ILE A 221 -4.17 32.61 -13.73
C ILE A 221 -3.31 33.61 -12.96
N GLU A 222 -3.79 34.82 -12.71
CA GLU A 222 -3.03 35.82 -11.94
C GLU A 222 -2.73 35.36 -10.52
N ARG A 223 -3.69 34.74 -9.87
CA ARG A 223 -3.50 34.18 -8.53
C ARG A 223 -2.44 33.06 -8.53
N GLU A 224 -2.46 32.19 -9.52
CA GLU A 224 -1.49 31.10 -9.62
C GLU A 224 -0.08 31.63 -9.91
N ILE A 225 0.05 32.64 -10.80
CA ILE A 225 1.32 33.33 -11.09
C ILE A 225 1.86 34.01 -9.82
N ALA A 226 0.99 34.65 -9.04
CA ALA A 226 1.39 35.27 -7.78
C ALA A 226 1.91 34.24 -6.76
N LEU A 227 1.28 33.07 -6.68
CA LEU A 227 1.74 31.97 -5.83
C LEU A 227 3.09 31.41 -6.30
N ASP A 228 3.30 31.30 -7.61
CA ASP A 228 4.59 30.84 -8.14
C ASP A 228 5.71 31.83 -7.79
N LYS A 229 5.51 33.13 -8.00
CA LYS A 229 6.47 34.20 -7.65
C LYS A 229 6.72 34.30 -6.14
N ALA A 230 5.78 33.89 -5.30
CA ALA A 230 5.97 33.85 -3.85
C ALA A 230 6.79 32.63 -3.38
N ASN A 231 6.73 31.53 -4.10
CA ASN A 231 7.34 30.26 -3.71
C ASN A 231 8.66 29.95 -4.46
N PHE A 232 8.89 30.57 -5.61
CA PHE A 232 10.03 30.29 -6.47
C PHE A 232 10.68 31.58 -6.97
N GLU A 233 11.97 31.53 -7.26
CA GLU A 233 12.63 32.53 -8.07
C GLU A 233 12.26 32.30 -9.54
N VAL A 234 11.50 33.24 -10.11
CA VAL A 234 10.92 33.07 -11.45
C VAL A 234 11.67 33.98 -12.42
N GLU A 235 12.55 33.38 -13.21
CA GLU A 235 13.24 34.04 -14.32
C GLU A 235 12.52 33.74 -15.64
N LEU A 236 11.90 34.75 -16.25
CA LEU A 236 11.10 34.60 -17.44
C LEU A 236 11.69 35.36 -18.63
N THR A 237 11.75 34.67 -19.77
CA THR A 237 12.07 35.27 -21.07
C THR A 237 10.82 35.56 -21.91
N ASP A 238 9.69 34.92 -21.62
CA ASP A 238 8.41 35.03 -22.32
C ASP A 238 7.24 34.91 -21.33
N GLU A 239 6.71 36.06 -20.89
CA GLU A 239 5.58 36.11 -19.96
C GLU A 239 4.27 35.60 -20.59
N ALA A 240 4.07 35.77 -21.91
CA ALA A 240 2.89 35.29 -22.59
C ALA A 240 2.86 33.77 -22.66
N ALA A 241 3.98 33.13 -22.98
CA ALA A 241 4.12 31.69 -22.97
C ALA A 241 3.93 31.10 -21.57
N TYR A 242 4.47 31.76 -20.53
CA TYR A 242 4.26 31.36 -19.14
C TYR A 242 2.79 31.41 -18.74
N ARG A 243 2.10 32.49 -19.07
CA ARG A 243 0.67 32.66 -18.82
C ARG A 243 -0.16 31.53 -19.44
N GLU A 244 0.13 31.17 -20.70
CA GLU A 244 -0.56 30.06 -21.37
C GLU A 244 -0.19 28.70 -20.78
N ALA A 245 1.03 28.50 -20.28
CA ALA A 245 1.41 27.28 -19.55
C ALA A 245 0.64 27.15 -18.22
N VAL A 246 0.47 28.25 -17.48
CA VAL A 246 -0.34 28.31 -16.27
C VAL A 246 -1.81 28.00 -16.60
N ARG A 247 -2.36 28.58 -17.68
CA ARG A 247 -3.71 28.29 -18.15
C ARG A 247 -3.90 26.81 -18.47
N SER A 248 -2.97 26.19 -19.20
CA SER A 248 -2.97 24.76 -19.50
C SER A 248 -2.93 23.93 -18.22
N GLY A 249 -2.05 24.29 -17.28
CA GLY A 249 -1.91 23.61 -16.00
C GLY A 249 -3.21 23.64 -15.16
N LEU A 250 -3.83 24.79 -15.05
CA LEU A 250 -5.12 24.94 -14.34
C LEU A 250 -6.24 24.14 -14.99
N ALA A 251 -6.26 24.04 -16.32
CA ALA A 251 -7.23 23.21 -17.04
C ALA A 251 -7.01 21.73 -16.75
N VAL A 252 -5.75 21.25 -16.76
CA VAL A 252 -5.38 19.88 -16.41
C VAL A 252 -5.74 19.60 -14.94
N ARG A 253 -5.47 20.53 -14.02
CA ARG A 253 -5.83 20.42 -12.60
C ARG A 253 -7.34 20.21 -12.42
N LYS A 254 -8.17 21.07 -13.03
CA LYS A 254 -9.64 20.96 -12.97
C LYS A 254 -10.13 19.61 -13.53
N TRP A 255 -9.54 19.16 -14.62
CA TRP A 255 -9.85 17.86 -15.20
C TRP A 255 -9.45 16.70 -14.27
N ALA A 256 -8.26 16.76 -13.70
CA ALA A 256 -7.77 15.73 -12.77
C ALA A 256 -8.67 15.63 -11.52
N ASP A 257 -9.05 16.77 -10.95
CA ASP A 257 -9.89 16.84 -9.75
C ASP A 257 -11.31 16.30 -10.05
N ASP A 258 -11.94 16.74 -11.15
CA ASP A 258 -13.28 16.27 -11.57
C ASP A 258 -13.32 14.76 -11.83
N ASN A 259 -12.23 14.19 -12.35
CA ASN A 259 -12.12 12.76 -12.64
C ASN A 259 -11.50 11.95 -11.49
N ARG A 260 -11.17 12.59 -10.37
CA ARG A 260 -10.57 11.97 -9.20
C ARG A 260 -9.32 11.16 -9.56
N LEU A 261 -8.44 11.76 -10.38
CA LEU A 261 -7.21 11.11 -10.79
C LEU A 261 -6.25 11.00 -9.60
N THR A 262 -5.53 9.89 -9.55
CA THR A 262 -4.48 9.63 -8.55
C THR A 262 -3.08 9.84 -9.12
N ALA A 263 -2.97 9.88 -10.44
CA ALA A 263 -1.72 10.09 -11.16
C ALA A 263 -1.97 10.80 -12.49
N LEU A 264 -0.90 11.37 -13.06
CA LEU A 264 -0.95 12.12 -14.30
C LEU A 264 0.31 11.86 -15.14
N THR A 265 0.13 11.72 -16.45
CA THR A 265 1.22 11.75 -17.42
C THR A 265 0.90 12.71 -18.57
N VAL A 266 1.92 13.36 -19.11
CA VAL A 266 1.77 14.33 -20.21
C VAL A 266 2.79 14.04 -21.30
N ASN A 267 2.31 13.91 -22.53
CA ASN A 267 3.12 13.80 -23.71
C ASN A 267 3.33 15.19 -24.32
N PHE A 268 4.54 15.74 -24.21
CA PHE A 268 4.84 17.11 -24.66
C PHE A 268 4.94 17.26 -26.18
N LEU A 269 5.00 16.16 -26.95
CA LEU A 269 5.04 16.21 -28.42
C LEU A 269 3.66 16.34 -29.07
N THR A 270 2.59 16.03 -28.34
CA THR A 270 1.23 15.93 -28.92
C THR A 270 0.22 16.88 -28.27
N LEU A 271 0.70 17.89 -27.53
CA LEU A 271 -0.16 18.84 -26.85
C LEU A 271 -1.02 19.69 -27.79
N ASP A 272 -0.47 20.08 -28.93
CA ASP A 272 -1.16 20.80 -29.99
C ASP A 272 -2.27 19.96 -30.61
N ILE A 273 -2.07 18.64 -30.71
CA ILE A 273 -3.08 17.68 -31.21
C ILE A 273 -4.27 17.62 -30.26
N CYS A 274 -4.06 17.60 -28.94
CA CYS A 274 -5.14 17.62 -27.97
C CYS A 274 -5.73 19.03 -27.74
N GLY A 275 -5.03 20.10 -28.17
CA GLY A 275 -5.50 21.48 -28.13
C GLY A 275 -5.08 22.28 -26.89
N LEU A 276 -4.14 21.78 -26.09
CA LEU A 276 -3.53 22.56 -25.00
C LEU A 276 -2.51 23.56 -25.57
N PRO A 277 -2.55 24.83 -25.17
CA PRO A 277 -1.71 25.88 -25.81
C PRO A 277 -0.23 25.77 -25.45
N LYS A 278 0.13 25.26 -24.25
CA LYS A 278 1.51 25.13 -23.79
C LYS A 278 1.67 23.94 -22.81
N MET A 279 2.89 23.42 -22.72
CA MET A 279 3.25 22.37 -21.78
C MET A 279 3.16 22.85 -20.32
N PRO A 280 2.36 22.19 -19.46
CA PRO A 280 2.16 22.61 -18.08
C PRO A 280 3.21 22.02 -17.11
N PHE A 281 4.53 22.14 -17.39
CA PHE A 281 5.58 21.53 -16.57
C PHE A 281 5.52 21.93 -15.09
N THR A 282 5.24 23.20 -14.80
CA THR A 282 5.12 23.67 -13.41
C THR A 282 3.94 23.01 -12.70
N GLU A 283 2.82 22.85 -13.38
CA GLU A 283 1.67 22.13 -12.81
C GLU A 283 1.97 20.65 -12.58
N CYS A 284 2.70 20.00 -13.48
CA CYS A 284 3.14 18.61 -13.29
C CYS A 284 3.95 18.44 -12.00
N SER A 285 4.88 19.40 -11.72
CA SER A 285 5.62 19.42 -10.46
C SER A 285 4.73 19.67 -9.25
N LYS A 286 3.78 20.61 -9.33
CA LYS A 286 2.82 20.91 -8.26
C LYS A 286 1.86 19.72 -8.00
N THR A 287 1.57 18.94 -9.02
CA THR A 287 0.74 17.73 -8.93
C THR A 287 1.38 16.73 -7.96
N MET A 288 2.69 16.50 -8.03
CA MET A 288 3.41 15.64 -7.09
C MET A 288 3.36 16.16 -5.65
N VAL A 289 3.50 17.47 -5.45
CA VAL A 289 3.37 18.09 -4.11
C VAL A 289 1.98 17.88 -3.53
N ARG A 290 0.95 17.81 -4.37
CA ARG A 290 -0.42 17.51 -3.94
C ARG A 290 -0.69 16.03 -3.69
N GLY A 291 0.31 15.16 -3.90
CA GLY A 291 0.23 13.71 -3.65
C GLY A 291 -0.34 12.91 -4.82
N LEU A 292 -0.34 13.44 -6.05
CA LEU A 292 -0.64 12.67 -7.26
C LEU A 292 0.67 12.19 -7.87
N GLY A 293 0.71 10.94 -8.35
CA GLY A 293 1.84 10.42 -9.11
C GLY A 293 2.03 11.18 -10.42
N TYR A 294 3.28 11.33 -10.88
CA TYR A 294 3.58 11.94 -12.17
C TYR A 294 4.75 11.24 -12.86
N ALA A 295 4.57 10.96 -14.15
CA ALA A 295 5.65 10.61 -15.06
C ALA A 295 5.47 11.38 -16.38
N GLY A 296 6.55 11.60 -17.12
CA GLY A 296 6.51 12.25 -18.42
C GLY A 296 6.14 11.29 -19.56
N GLU A 297 6.10 11.83 -20.78
CA GLU A 297 6.13 11.07 -22.05
C GLU A 297 4.93 10.15 -22.31
N GLY A 298 3.88 10.22 -21.52
CA GLY A 298 2.73 9.32 -21.64
C GLY A 298 2.95 7.97 -20.95
N ASP A 299 3.93 7.86 -20.04
CA ASP A 299 4.20 6.67 -19.22
C ASP A 299 3.16 6.52 -18.11
N VAL A 300 2.08 5.80 -18.42
CA VAL A 300 1.01 5.51 -17.45
C VAL A 300 1.44 4.51 -16.38
N LEU A 301 2.41 3.64 -16.67
CA LEU A 301 2.89 2.64 -15.72
C LEU A 301 3.63 3.31 -14.55
N THR A 302 4.63 4.12 -14.86
CA THR A 302 5.41 4.85 -13.85
C THR A 302 4.53 5.88 -13.12
N ALA A 303 3.70 6.63 -13.86
CA ALA A 303 2.81 7.61 -13.24
C ALA A 303 1.90 6.99 -12.18
N GLY A 304 1.32 5.82 -12.46
CA GLY A 304 0.43 5.13 -11.54
C GLY A 304 1.14 4.47 -10.34
N LEU A 305 2.45 4.20 -10.47
CA LEU A 305 3.26 3.57 -9.42
C LEU A 305 3.83 4.58 -8.43
N VAL A 306 4.13 5.79 -8.86
CA VAL A 306 4.70 6.89 -8.05
C VAL A 306 3.64 7.57 -7.21
#